data_dbddfd8c4992a814b9bdd7f8ae264f26
#
_entry.id   dbddfd8c4992a814b9bdd7f8ae264f26
#
_cell.length_a   1.000
_cell.length_b   1.000
_cell.length_c   1.000
_cell.angle_alpha   90.00
_cell.angle_beta   90.00
_cell.angle_gamma   90.00
#
_symmetry.space_group_name_H-M   'P 1'
#
loop_
_entity.id
_entity.type
_entity.pdbx_description
1 polymer ?
#
loop_
_entity_poly.entity_id
_entity_poly.type
_entity_poly.pdbx_seq_one_letter_code
_entity_poly.pdbx_strand_id
1 'polypeptide(L)'
;MCVVLTVCYVLLLRLTSAVVSPNDGEAALVELDGKVVGAANVGQAFTDSVYFWGRPSAVEYNGGGSGGSNKGTNNPEYLSEVAGRIESFMSAHPYLSRGDVPSELVTASGSGLDPDISVRGAEVQIRRVAASRGMSEDAVRKIVEASVERPWLGLFGTYKVNVCLLYTSPSPRDGATS
;
A
#
# COMPACT_ATOMS: atom_id res chain seq x y z
N MET A 1 -22.42 -14.48 -32.23
CA MET A 1 -22.41 -13.70 -30.99
C MET A 1 -21.29 -14.12 -30.06
N CYS A 2 -21.16 -15.41 -29.68
CA CYS A 2 -20.07 -15.86 -28.79
C CYS A 2 -18.66 -15.53 -29.32
N VAL A 3 -18.34 -15.82 -30.59
CA VAL A 3 -17.03 -15.51 -31.19
C VAL A 3 -16.73 -14.01 -31.13
N VAL A 4 -17.73 -13.15 -31.40
CA VAL A 4 -17.54 -11.69 -31.30
C VAL A 4 -17.20 -11.25 -29.87
N LEU A 5 -17.89 -11.78 -28.87
CA LEU A 5 -17.68 -11.42 -27.48
C LEU A 5 -16.39 -12.04 -26.89
N THR A 6 -16.07 -13.27 -27.24
CA THR A 6 -14.91 -13.96 -26.65
C THR A 6 -13.58 -13.69 -27.38
N VAL A 7 -13.62 -13.38 -28.65
CA VAL A 7 -12.41 -13.14 -29.46
C VAL A 7 -12.27 -11.67 -29.79
N CYS A 8 -13.21 -11.10 -30.58
CA CYS A 8 -13.04 -9.73 -31.08
C CYS A 8 -13.02 -8.69 -29.97
N TYR A 9 -13.89 -8.82 -28.97
CA TYR A 9 -13.93 -7.90 -27.82
C TYR A 9 -12.66 -7.99 -26.97
N VAL A 10 -12.20 -9.21 -26.67
CA VAL A 10 -10.96 -9.40 -25.89
C VAL A 10 -9.74 -8.86 -26.65
N LEU A 11 -9.65 -9.11 -27.96
CA LEU A 11 -8.57 -8.54 -28.79
C LEU A 11 -8.64 -7.02 -28.83
N LEU A 12 -9.84 -6.43 -28.93
CA LEU A 12 -10.02 -4.98 -28.88
C LEU A 12 -9.54 -4.41 -27.56
N LEU A 13 -9.90 -5.03 -26.42
CA LEU A 13 -9.41 -4.61 -25.11
C LEU A 13 -7.90 -4.71 -25.00
N ARG A 14 -7.31 -5.81 -25.49
CA ARG A 14 -5.85 -5.99 -25.48
C ARG A 14 -5.14 -4.92 -26.31
N LEU A 15 -5.63 -4.60 -27.50
CA LEU A 15 -5.07 -3.57 -28.37
C LEU A 15 -5.22 -2.17 -27.74
N THR A 16 -6.37 -1.86 -27.17
CA THR A 16 -6.57 -0.56 -26.49
C THR A 16 -5.68 -0.44 -25.26
N SER A 17 -5.54 -1.51 -24.49
CA SER A 17 -4.65 -1.55 -23.34
C SER A 17 -3.18 -1.33 -23.72
N ALA A 18 -2.71 -1.97 -24.77
CA ALA A 18 -1.33 -1.82 -25.27
C ALA A 18 -1.01 -0.37 -25.73
N VAL A 19 -2.02 0.39 -26.16
CA VAL A 19 -1.82 1.78 -26.62
C VAL A 19 -1.99 2.82 -25.51
N VAL A 20 -2.93 2.57 -24.57
CA VAL A 20 -3.36 3.59 -23.58
C VAL A 20 -2.76 3.35 -22.20
N SER A 21 -2.52 2.09 -21.83
CA SER A 21 -2.04 1.77 -20.49
C SER A 21 -0.50 1.85 -20.39
N PRO A 22 0.04 2.23 -19.22
CA PRO A 22 1.47 2.08 -18.95
C PRO A 22 1.92 0.61 -19.14
N ASN A 23 3.17 0.39 -19.54
CA ASN A 23 3.79 -0.93 -19.75
C ASN A 23 2.97 -1.84 -20.69
N ASP A 24 2.43 -1.30 -21.77
CA ASP A 24 1.65 -2.04 -22.78
C ASP A 24 0.47 -2.85 -22.17
N GLY A 25 -0.06 -2.36 -21.05
CA GLY A 25 -1.14 -3.01 -20.30
C GLY A 25 -0.70 -4.15 -19.38
N GLU A 26 0.59 -4.32 -19.16
CA GLU A 26 1.15 -5.25 -18.19
C GLU A 26 1.31 -4.59 -16.81
N ALA A 27 1.42 -5.41 -15.76
CA ALA A 27 1.63 -4.91 -14.41
C ALA A 27 2.97 -4.18 -14.29
N ALA A 28 2.97 -3.02 -13.64
CA ALA A 28 4.21 -2.35 -13.25
C ALA A 28 4.92 -3.20 -12.19
N LEU A 29 6.06 -3.76 -12.54
CA LEU A 29 6.88 -4.55 -11.62
C LEU A 29 7.82 -3.63 -10.83
N VAL A 30 8.02 -3.96 -9.57
CA VAL A 30 8.97 -3.30 -8.68
C VAL A 30 10.22 -4.16 -8.61
N GLU A 31 11.35 -3.57 -8.95
CA GLU A 31 12.66 -4.23 -8.90
C GLU A 31 13.53 -3.63 -7.81
N LEU A 32 14.26 -4.48 -7.10
CA LEU A 32 15.28 -4.11 -6.13
C LEU A 32 16.53 -4.94 -6.45
N ASP A 33 17.66 -4.27 -6.65
CA ASP A 33 18.96 -4.91 -7.02
C ASP A 33 18.84 -5.87 -8.22
N GLY A 34 18.05 -5.49 -9.24
CA GLY A 34 17.83 -6.29 -10.45
C GLY A 34 16.96 -7.54 -10.26
N LYS A 35 16.28 -7.66 -9.13
CA LYS A 35 15.31 -8.72 -8.87
C LYS A 35 13.91 -8.14 -8.75
N VAL A 36 12.95 -8.77 -9.43
CA VAL A 36 11.53 -8.44 -9.26
C VAL A 36 11.09 -8.83 -7.86
N VAL A 37 10.67 -7.85 -7.06
CA VAL A 37 10.23 -8.02 -5.67
C VAL A 37 8.72 -7.96 -5.52
N GLY A 38 8.00 -7.50 -6.53
CA GLY A 38 6.55 -7.45 -6.53
C GLY A 38 5.97 -6.65 -7.68
N ALA A 39 4.66 -6.44 -7.65
CA ALA A 39 3.97 -5.54 -8.55
C ALA A 39 3.57 -4.26 -7.77
N ALA A 40 3.76 -3.09 -8.38
CA ALA A 40 3.50 -1.80 -7.76
C ALA A 40 2.04 -1.64 -7.28
N ASN A 41 1.11 -2.28 -8.00
CA ASN A 41 -0.34 -2.19 -7.72
C ASN A 41 -0.86 -3.30 -6.80
N VAL A 42 0.03 -4.14 -6.26
CA VAL A 42 -0.34 -5.27 -5.39
C VAL A 42 0.34 -5.11 -4.04
N GLY A 43 -0.47 -4.90 -3.01
CA GLY A 43 0.01 -4.80 -1.63
C GLY A 43 0.72 -6.06 -1.16
N GLN A 44 1.65 -5.88 -0.24
CA GLN A 44 2.43 -6.94 0.38
C GLN A 44 2.40 -6.81 1.91
N ALA A 45 2.63 -7.92 2.61
CA ALA A 45 2.71 -7.94 4.06
C ALA A 45 4.06 -7.37 4.53
N PHE A 46 4.06 -6.12 4.95
CA PHE A 46 5.19 -5.50 5.63
C PHE A 46 4.92 -5.49 7.14
N THR A 47 5.62 -6.33 7.90
CA THR A 47 5.42 -6.51 9.35
C THR A 47 6.61 -6.02 10.18
N ASP A 48 7.77 -5.86 9.55
CA ASP A 48 8.97 -5.37 10.25
C ASP A 48 8.87 -3.87 10.56
N SER A 49 9.49 -3.45 11.66
CA SER A 49 9.48 -2.06 12.14
C SER A 49 10.19 -1.07 11.22
N VAL A 50 11.07 -1.54 10.35
CA VAL A 50 11.81 -0.71 9.38
C VAL A 50 10.96 -0.28 8.19
N TYR A 51 9.79 -0.91 7.98
CA TYR A 51 8.89 -0.63 6.85
C TYR A 51 7.64 0.13 7.28
N PHE A 52 7.06 0.86 6.34
CA PHE A 52 5.70 1.36 6.50
C PHE A 52 4.73 0.18 6.40
N TRP A 53 3.79 0.13 7.32
CA TRP A 53 2.76 -0.89 7.33
C TRP A 53 1.59 -0.43 6.46
N GLY A 54 1.11 -1.36 5.62
CA GLY A 54 -0.06 -1.17 4.79
C GLY A 54 -1.37 -1.46 5.52
N ARG A 55 -2.44 -1.52 4.75
CA ARG A 55 -3.77 -1.85 5.25
C ARG A 55 -3.86 -3.34 5.61
N PRO A 56 -4.61 -3.75 6.63
CA PRO A 56 -4.86 -5.16 6.90
C PRO A 56 -5.51 -5.87 5.69
N SER A 57 -5.09 -7.10 5.45
CA SER A 57 -5.62 -7.95 4.37
C SER A 57 -6.48 -9.06 4.95
N ALA A 58 -7.67 -9.28 4.37
CA ALA A 58 -8.52 -10.42 4.70
C ALA A 58 -8.14 -11.71 3.96
N VAL A 59 -7.22 -11.62 2.98
CA VAL A 59 -6.72 -12.71 2.14
C VAL A 59 -5.21 -12.93 2.29
N GLU A 60 -4.62 -12.39 3.37
CA GLU A 60 -3.18 -12.51 3.66
C GLU A 60 -2.27 -12.07 2.50
N TYR A 61 -2.71 -11.07 1.74
CA TYR A 61 -2.03 -10.57 0.53
C TYR A 61 -1.80 -11.65 -0.55
N ASN A 62 -2.64 -12.67 -0.60
CA ASN A 62 -2.57 -13.68 -1.65
C ASN A 62 -2.99 -13.08 -3.00
N GLY A 63 -2.01 -12.85 -3.88
CA GLY A 63 -2.22 -12.31 -5.22
C GLY A 63 -3.08 -13.20 -6.14
N GLY A 64 -3.27 -14.46 -5.81
CA GLY A 64 -4.14 -15.39 -6.53
C GLY A 64 -5.63 -15.26 -6.18
N GLY A 65 -5.98 -14.45 -5.16
CA GLY A 65 -7.37 -14.30 -4.73
C GLY A 65 -7.63 -12.96 -4.03
N SER A 66 -8.28 -12.03 -4.72
CA SER A 66 -8.71 -10.75 -4.14
C SER A 66 -10.01 -10.91 -3.36
N GLY A 67 -10.10 -10.33 -2.17
CA GLY A 67 -11.31 -10.35 -1.35
C GLY A 67 -11.23 -9.49 -0.10
N GLY A 68 -12.38 -9.00 0.34
CA GLY A 68 -12.53 -8.27 1.60
C GLY A 68 -13.02 -9.16 2.74
N SER A 69 -13.02 -8.64 3.96
CA SER A 69 -13.51 -9.37 5.15
C SER A 69 -15.01 -9.67 5.11
N ASN A 70 -15.78 -8.89 4.34
CA ASN A 70 -17.24 -8.95 4.23
C ASN A 70 -17.97 -8.92 5.59
N LYS A 71 -17.30 -8.45 6.65
CA LYS A 71 -17.86 -8.34 8.00
C LYS A 71 -18.55 -6.98 8.17
N GLY A 72 -19.76 -6.99 8.72
CA GLY A 72 -20.51 -5.77 9.00
C GLY A 72 -19.87 -4.96 10.12
N THR A 73 -20.09 -3.66 10.11
CA THR A 73 -19.55 -2.71 11.10
C THR A 73 -20.09 -2.93 12.53
N ASN A 74 -21.22 -3.63 12.67
CA ASN A 74 -21.84 -4.00 13.93
C ASN A 74 -21.54 -5.44 14.37
N ASN A 75 -20.71 -6.18 13.64
CA ASN A 75 -20.31 -7.54 13.99
C ASN A 75 -19.37 -7.51 15.21
N PRO A 76 -19.74 -8.15 16.36
CA PRO A 76 -18.92 -8.11 17.58
C PRO A 76 -17.53 -8.71 17.41
N GLU A 77 -17.42 -9.80 16.63
CA GLU A 77 -16.13 -10.43 16.32
C GLU A 77 -15.22 -9.48 15.53
N TYR A 78 -15.77 -8.79 14.53
CA TYR A 78 -15.02 -7.81 13.75
C TYR A 78 -14.57 -6.62 14.62
N LEU A 79 -15.42 -6.13 15.48
CA LEU A 79 -15.08 -5.04 16.41
C LEU A 79 -13.93 -5.46 17.35
N SER A 80 -13.95 -6.70 17.83
CA SER A 80 -12.87 -7.27 18.65
C SER A 80 -11.55 -7.36 17.87
N GLU A 81 -11.58 -7.82 16.60
CA GLU A 81 -10.40 -7.84 15.73
C GLU A 81 -9.82 -6.43 15.52
N VAL A 82 -10.67 -5.46 15.22
CA VAL A 82 -10.24 -4.06 15.03
C VAL A 82 -9.65 -3.50 16.32
N ALA A 83 -10.26 -3.79 17.48
CA ALA A 83 -9.71 -3.38 18.77
C ALA A 83 -8.31 -3.95 19.00
N GLY A 84 -8.10 -5.24 18.76
CA GLY A 84 -6.80 -5.89 18.88
C GLY A 84 -5.76 -5.29 17.91
N ARG A 85 -6.15 -4.96 16.66
CA ARG A 85 -5.27 -4.28 15.70
C ARG A 85 -4.88 -2.88 16.16
N ILE A 86 -5.80 -2.13 16.76
CA ILE A 86 -5.50 -0.80 17.35
C ILE A 86 -4.46 -0.96 18.47
N GLU A 87 -4.65 -1.90 19.38
CA GLU A 87 -3.70 -2.15 20.48
C GLU A 87 -2.32 -2.55 19.96
N SER A 88 -2.25 -3.45 18.99
CA SER A 88 -1.00 -3.85 18.34
C SER A 88 -0.33 -2.67 17.65
N PHE A 89 -1.09 -1.83 16.93
CA PHE A 89 -0.56 -0.66 16.27
C PHE A 89 -0.01 0.37 17.27
N MET A 90 -0.75 0.65 18.34
CA MET A 90 -0.33 1.57 19.41
C MET A 90 0.90 1.06 20.15
N SER A 91 1.03 -0.25 20.37
CA SER A 91 2.22 -0.82 21.01
C SER A 91 3.49 -0.56 20.21
N ALA A 92 3.41 -0.56 18.89
CA ALA A 92 4.50 -0.20 17.99
C ALA A 92 4.69 1.33 17.84
N HIS A 93 3.68 2.11 18.21
CA HIS A 93 3.66 3.58 18.11
C HIS A 93 3.25 4.21 19.45
N PRO A 94 4.05 4.07 20.51
CA PRO A 94 3.69 4.47 21.88
C PRO A 94 3.48 5.99 22.05
N TYR A 95 3.80 6.76 21.04
CA TYR A 95 3.60 8.22 20.98
C TYR A 95 2.22 8.62 20.45
N LEU A 96 1.39 7.67 19.98
CA LEU A 96 0.04 7.93 19.48
C LEU A 96 -1.01 7.66 20.56
N SER A 97 -2.08 8.43 20.54
CA SER A 97 -3.31 8.10 21.23
C SER A 97 -4.25 7.26 20.34
N ARG A 98 -5.24 6.60 20.94
CA ARG A 98 -6.21 5.79 20.20
C ARG A 98 -6.95 6.59 19.10
N GLY A 99 -7.21 7.87 19.35
CA GLY A 99 -7.87 8.76 18.38
C GLY A 99 -7.00 9.18 17.21
N ASP A 100 -5.68 9.02 17.31
CA ASP A 100 -4.74 9.36 16.25
C ASP A 100 -4.51 8.24 15.25
N VAL A 101 -4.93 7.00 15.59
CA VAL A 101 -4.77 5.83 14.72
C VAL A 101 -5.70 5.94 13.51
N PRO A 102 -5.14 6.04 12.27
CA PRO A 102 -5.97 6.07 11.07
C PRO A 102 -6.76 4.78 10.89
N SER A 103 -8.04 4.88 10.58
CA SER A 103 -8.95 3.74 10.46
C SER A 103 -8.50 2.74 9.38
N GLU A 104 -7.93 3.21 8.29
CA GLU A 104 -7.44 2.33 7.21
C GLU A 104 -6.29 1.40 7.65
N LEU A 105 -5.52 1.77 8.67
CA LEU A 105 -4.42 0.93 9.18
C LEU A 105 -4.89 -0.19 10.11
N VAL A 106 -6.17 -0.20 10.49
CA VAL A 106 -6.76 -1.21 11.38
C VAL A 106 -7.97 -1.92 10.79
N THR A 107 -8.48 -1.43 9.65
CA THR A 107 -9.60 -2.05 8.91
C THR A 107 -9.09 -2.68 7.62
N ALA A 108 -9.57 -3.89 7.33
CA ALA A 108 -9.19 -4.60 6.12
C ALA A 108 -9.58 -3.82 4.85
N SER A 109 -8.70 -3.87 3.85
CA SER A 109 -9.00 -3.33 2.53
C SER A 109 -10.07 -4.16 1.81
N GLY A 110 -10.79 -3.53 0.86
CA GLY A 110 -11.83 -4.22 0.10
C GLY A 110 -11.29 -5.32 -0.83
N SER A 111 -10.07 -5.14 -1.36
CA SER A 111 -9.40 -6.12 -2.22
C SER A 111 -8.55 -7.13 -1.45
N GLY A 112 -8.11 -6.79 -0.24
CA GLY A 112 -7.06 -7.51 0.47
C GLY A 112 -5.67 -7.37 -0.13
N LEU A 113 -5.51 -6.58 -1.20
CA LEU A 113 -4.27 -6.39 -1.97
C LEU A 113 -3.94 -4.89 -2.17
N ASP A 114 -4.57 -4.00 -1.41
CA ASP A 114 -4.39 -2.57 -1.54
C ASP A 114 -2.98 -2.13 -1.08
N PRO A 115 -2.14 -1.58 -1.97
CA PRO A 115 -0.80 -1.11 -1.62
C PRO A 115 -0.80 0.30 -1.05
N ASP A 116 -1.94 1.00 -1.08
CA ASP A 116 -2.03 2.42 -0.79
C ASP A 116 -2.52 2.70 0.63
N ILE A 117 -1.93 3.71 1.25
CA ILE A 117 -2.39 4.31 2.50
C ILE A 117 -2.58 5.82 2.30
N SER A 118 -3.32 6.46 3.20
CA SER A 118 -3.42 7.92 3.20
C SER A 118 -2.09 8.58 3.58
N VAL A 119 -1.92 9.85 3.23
CA VAL A 119 -0.76 10.65 3.67
C VAL A 119 -0.66 10.64 5.20
N ARG A 120 -1.80 10.78 5.91
CA ARG A 120 -1.85 10.68 7.37
C ARG A 120 -1.43 9.29 7.86
N GLY A 121 -1.82 8.22 7.18
CA GLY A 121 -1.42 6.86 7.49
C GLY A 121 0.10 6.66 7.39
N ALA A 122 0.76 7.33 6.46
CA ALA A 122 2.21 7.36 6.38
C ALA A 122 2.83 8.24 7.48
N GLU A 123 2.31 9.45 7.69
CA GLU A 123 2.83 10.42 8.67
C GLU A 123 2.92 9.86 10.09
N VAL A 124 1.89 9.17 10.57
CA VAL A 124 1.88 8.60 11.93
C VAL A 124 2.94 7.53 12.13
N GLN A 125 3.47 6.95 11.07
CA GLN A 125 4.49 5.91 11.10
C GLN A 125 5.93 6.44 10.99
N ILE A 126 6.12 7.72 10.56
CA ILE A 126 7.44 8.31 10.28
C ILE A 126 8.40 8.11 11.46
N ARG A 127 7.97 8.46 12.67
CA ARG A 127 8.82 8.39 13.87
C ARG A 127 9.34 6.97 14.15
N ARG A 128 8.49 5.95 14.02
CA ARG A 128 8.90 4.55 14.19
C ARG A 128 9.90 4.13 13.12
N VAL A 129 9.59 4.41 11.85
CA VAL A 129 10.45 4.05 10.72
C VAL A 129 11.79 4.78 10.81
N ALA A 130 11.80 6.07 11.13
CA ALA A 130 13.02 6.85 11.33
C ALA A 130 13.90 6.24 12.42
N ALA A 131 13.34 5.95 13.59
CA ALA A 131 14.06 5.32 14.69
C ALA A 131 14.63 3.94 14.30
N SER A 132 13.83 3.10 13.60
CA SER A 132 14.24 1.76 13.20
C SER A 132 15.32 1.76 12.10
N ARG A 133 15.32 2.77 11.22
CA ARG A 133 16.33 2.93 10.15
C ARG A 133 17.54 3.75 10.57
N GLY A 134 17.53 4.36 11.75
CA GLY A 134 18.59 5.28 12.19
C GLY A 134 18.64 6.57 11.36
N MET A 135 17.49 7.03 10.86
CA MET A 135 17.33 8.25 10.07
C MET A 135 16.70 9.36 10.91
N SER A 136 16.85 10.62 10.46
CA SER A 136 16.05 11.71 11.02
C SER A 136 14.60 11.63 10.54
N GLU A 137 13.64 12.06 11.37
CA GLU A 137 12.24 12.12 10.99
C GLU A 137 12.02 13.00 9.74
N ASP A 138 12.78 14.09 9.61
CA ASP A 138 12.71 14.99 8.45
C ASP A 138 13.17 14.32 7.14
N ALA A 139 14.17 13.44 7.22
CA ALA A 139 14.62 12.69 6.04
C ALA A 139 13.54 11.70 5.59
N VAL A 140 12.94 10.96 6.53
CA VAL A 140 11.84 10.04 6.22
C VAL A 140 10.60 10.80 5.74
N ARG A 141 10.29 11.96 6.31
CA ARG A 141 9.19 12.82 5.87
C ARG A 141 9.35 13.25 4.41
N LYS A 142 10.53 13.68 4.01
CA LYS A 142 10.82 14.05 2.61
C LYS A 142 10.61 12.88 1.65
N ILE A 143 10.98 11.66 2.05
CA ILE A 143 10.72 10.45 1.24
C ILE A 143 9.21 10.23 1.08
N VAL A 144 8.44 10.32 2.16
CA VAL A 144 6.98 10.20 2.12
C VAL A 144 6.38 11.27 1.20
N GLU A 145 6.75 12.55 1.38
CA GLU A 145 6.25 13.67 0.58
C GLU A 145 6.55 13.51 -0.91
N ALA A 146 7.75 13.03 -1.25
CA ALA A 146 8.14 12.73 -2.63
C ALA A 146 7.37 11.56 -3.25
N SER A 147 6.83 10.65 -2.41
CA SER A 147 6.07 9.48 -2.82
C SER A 147 4.55 9.70 -2.82
N VAL A 148 4.09 10.93 -2.50
CA VAL A 148 2.66 11.24 -2.50
C VAL A 148 2.13 11.32 -3.92
N GLU A 149 1.22 10.43 -4.26
CA GLU A 149 0.45 10.50 -5.50
C GLU A 149 -0.74 11.44 -5.35
N ARG A 150 -0.90 12.31 -6.32
CA ARG A 150 -1.97 13.31 -6.35
C ARG A 150 -3.18 12.79 -7.13
N PRO A 151 -4.39 13.27 -6.80
CA PRO A 151 -5.59 13.00 -7.60
C PRO A 151 -5.35 13.33 -9.08
N TRP A 152 -5.83 12.46 -9.97
CA TRP A 152 -5.75 12.71 -11.41
C TRP A 152 -6.53 13.98 -11.77
N LEU A 153 -5.91 14.89 -12.53
CA LEU A 153 -6.43 16.24 -12.84
C LEU A 153 -6.82 17.07 -11.59
N GLY A 154 -6.40 16.68 -10.38
CA GLY A 154 -6.82 17.33 -9.15
C GLY A 154 -8.28 17.05 -8.72
N LEU A 155 -9.01 16.19 -9.44
CA LEU A 155 -10.44 15.94 -9.25
C LEU A 155 -10.75 14.46 -8.95
N PHE A 156 -9.99 13.53 -9.55
CA PHE A 156 -10.31 12.11 -9.47
C PHE A 156 -9.36 11.36 -8.54
N GLY A 157 -9.87 10.87 -7.42
CA GLY A 157 -9.12 10.14 -6.40
C GLY A 157 -8.80 10.99 -5.17
N THR A 158 -7.92 10.47 -4.33
CA THR A 158 -7.42 11.10 -3.11
C THR A 158 -5.89 11.15 -3.13
N TYR A 159 -5.29 11.97 -2.27
CA TYR A 159 -3.87 11.88 -2.00
C TYR A 159 -3.57 10.54 -1.32
N LYS A 160 -2.61 9.80 -1.86
CA LYS A 160 -2.24 8.47 -1.38
C LYS A 160 -0.75 8.26 -1.45
N VAL A 161 -0.27 7.27 -0.72
CA VAL A 161 1.13 6.85 -0.70
C VAL A 161 1.18 5.34 -0.88
N ASN A 162 1.90 4.89 -1.88
CA ASN A 162 2.09 3.47 -2.14
C ASN A 162 3.20 2.90 -1.25
N VAL A 163 2.83 1.97 -0.37
CA VAL A 163 3.76 1.38 0.62
C VAL A 163 4.84 0.54 -0.04
N CYS A 164 4.54 -0.14 -1.15
CA CYS A 164 5.50 -0.94 -1.89
C CYS A 164 6.62 -0.07 -2.51
N LEU A 165 6.29 1.14 -2.99
CA LEU A 165 7.27 2.09 -3.52
C LEU A 165 8.11 2.73 -2.39
N LEU A 166 7.54 2.94 -1.21
CA LEU A 166 8.31 3.38 -0.04
C LEU A 166 9.33 2.33 0.41
N TYR A 167 9.08 1.05 0.18
CA TYR A 167 10.02 -0.03 0.47
C TYR A 167 11.31 0.10 -0.33
N THR A 168 11.22 0.46 -1.61
CA THR A 168 12.35 0.61 -2.53
C THR A 168 13.03 1.98 -2.45
N SER A 169 12.56 2.87 -1.58
CA SER A 169 13.21 4.18 -1.41
C SER A 169 14.61 4.03 -0.81
N PRO A 170 15.63 4.74 -1.33
CA PRO A 170 17.01 4.57 -0.93
C PRO A 170 17.20 4.79 0.57
N SER A 171 17.93 3.86 1.21
CA SER A 171 18.44 4.04 2.57
C SER A 171 19.61 5.01 2.55
N PRO A 172 19.85 5.80 3.61
CA PRO A 172 21.06 6.64 3.69
C PRO A 172 22.37 5.85 3.60
N ARG A 173 22.31 4.53 3.82
CA ARG A 173 23.47 3.65 3.63
C ARG A 173 23.83 3.43 2.17
N ASP A 174 22.86 3.60 1.26
CA ASP A 174 23.08 3.38 -0.18
C ASP A 174 23.76 4.60 -0.84
N GLY A 175 23.73 5.76 -0.21
CA GLY A 175 24.42 6.98 -0.63
C GLY A 175 25.83 7.15 -0.06
N ALA A 176 26.29 6.27 0.80
CA ALA A 176 27.62 6.36 1.45
C ALA A 176 28.70 5.53 0.74
N THR A 177 28.41 4.91 -0.39
CA THR A 177 29.33 4.08 -1.20
C THR A 177 29.55 4.68 -2.59
N SER A 178 29.73 6.00 -2.69
CA SER A 178 30.23 6.66 -3.90
C SER A 178 31.43 7.50 -3.57
#